data_59b2c3354d4160100e92cba6a4f2b6a7
#
_entry.id   59b2c3354d4160100e92cba6a4f2b6a7
#
_cell.length_a   1.000
_cell.length_b   1.000
_cell.length_c   1.000
_cell.angle_alpha   90.00
_cell.angle_beta   90.00
_cell.angle_gamma   90.00
#
_symmetry.space_group_name_H-M   'P 1'
#
loop_
_entity.id
_entity.type
_entity.pdbx_description
1 polymer ?
#
loop_
_entity_poly.entity_id
_entity_poly.type
_entity_poly.pdbx_seq_one_letter_code
_entity_poly.pdbx_strand_id
1 'polypeptide(L)'
;MKILFVDESGDHNLSIIDPSYPLFVLGGIIIEKNYAEEELVEIVNKFKIKMFGNSEIILHTADISRNRNGFERLIEKSFREKFYLELNALIKTLKFTAVACVIKKDTHLSRYGLAALDPYFLSLDILVERFCMEIGNTTSGGVIVAERRDPTLDHELDLAWLNLKIQGTHHMSAKKIEKRIIGLNLRSKSENLVGLQLADLMVSPIGRFVLGKSVKEDFKIIQSKFRCNKEGEWRGYGLVILPK
;
A
#
# COMPACT_ATOMS: atom_id res chain seq x y z
N MET A 1 -8.38 -17.19 -4.36
CA MET A 1 -7.16 -16.48 -4.84
C MET A 1 -7.10 -15.13 -4.18
N LYS A 2 -5.91 -14.69 -3.71
CA LYS A 2 -5.73 -13.37 -3.10
C LYS A 2 -5.11 -12.36 -4.06
N ILE A 3 -5.43 -11.09 -3.88
CA ILE A 3 -4.81 -9.98 -4.62
C ILE A 3 -4.12 -9.08 -3.60
N LEU A 4 -2.87 -8.72 -3.87
CA LEU A 4 -2.15 -7.67 -3.16
C LEU A 4 -2.14 -6.42 -4.05
N PHE A 5 -2.87 -5.39 -3.66
CA PHE A 5 -2.80 -4.06 -4.27
C PHE A 5 -1.74 -3.26 -3.54
N VAL A 6 -0.80 -2.65 -4.26
CA VAL A 6 0.33 -1.91 -3.67
C VAL A 6 0.36 -0.46 -4.15
N ASP A 7 0.79 0.42 -3.26
CA ASP A 7 1.05 1.83 -3.54
C ASP A 7 2.16 2.37 -2.62
N GLU A 8 2.70 3.55 -2.95
CA GLU A 8 3.81 4.14 -2.23
C GLU A 8 3.53 5.57 -1.73
N SER A 9 4.33 6.00 -0.73
CA SER A 9 4.40 7.39 -0.26
C SER A 9 5.84 7.79 -0.01
N GLY A 10 6.21 8.95 -0.53
CA GLY A 10 7.60 9.42 -0.63
C GLY A 10 8.29 8.84 -1.87
N ASP A 11 9.46 9.35 -2.17
CA ASP A 11 10.34 8.84 -3.23
C ASP A 11 11.39 7.87 -2.65
N HIS A 12 11.89 6.94 -3.47
CA HIS A 12 12.91 5.98 -3.08
C HIS A 12 14.35 6.48 -3.27
N ASN A 13 14.53 7.72 -3.75
CA ASN A 13 15.84 8.31 -4.01
C ASN A 13 16.63 8.49 -2.70
N LEU A 14 17.85 7.95 -2.65
CA LEU A 14 18.78 8.10 -1.53
C LEU A 14 19.80 9.22 -1.74
N SER A 15 19.95 9.73 -2.96
CA SER A 15 20.90 10.82 -3.25
C SER A 15 20.35 12.19 -2.84
N ILE A 16 19.04 12.36 -2.90
CA ILE A 16 18.33 13.59 -2.50
C ILE A 16 17.20 13.19 -1.58
N ILE A 17 17.36 13.46 -0.28
CA ILE A 17 16.36 13.10 0.73
C ILE A 17 15.65 14.39 1.17
N ASP A 18 14.31 14.43 1.00
CA ASP A 18 13.50 15.53 1.52
C ASP A 18 13.46 15.52 3.05
N PRO A 19 14.02 16.56 3.74
CA PRO A 19 14.03 16.60 5.20
C PRO A 19 12.64 16.64 5.83
N SER A 20 11.63 17.10 5.09
CA SER A 20 10.25 17.16 5.57
C SER A 20 9.55 15.81 5.57
N TYR A 21 10.04 14.89 4.72
CA TYR A 21 9.53 13.52 4.58
C TYR A 21 10.66 12.52 4.24
N PRO A 22 11.60 12.27 5.17
CA PRO A 22 12.75 11.40 4.93
C PRO A 22 12.38 9.90 4.98
N LEU A 23 11.22 9.56 4.49
CA LEU A 23 10.68 8.20 4.46
C LEU A 23 10.38 7.76 3.03
N PHE A 24 10.52 6.47 2.82
CA PHE A 24 9.85 5.76 1.75
C PHE A 24 8.92 4.72 2.36
N VAL A 25 7.67 4.72 1.97
CA VAL A 25 6.65 3.76 2.41
C VAL A 25 6.16 3.01 1.19
N LEU A 26 6.34 1.71 1.15
CA LEU A 26 5.62 0.83 0.23
C LEU A 26 4.61 0.05 1.04
N GLY A 27 3.33 0.17 0.71
CA GLY A 27 2.26 -0.48 1.44
C GLY A 27 1.26 -1.14 0.51
N GLY A 28 0.47 -2.06 1.06
CA GLY A 28 -0.54 -2.73 0.27
C GLY A 28 -1.64 -3.36 1.11
N ILE A 29 -2.73 -3.66 0.44
CA ILE A 29 -3.88 -4.37 0.99
C ILE A 29 -4.03 -5.72 0.30
N ILE A 30 -4.19 -6.76 1.11
CA ILE A 30 -4.41 -8.13 0.64
C ILE A 30 -5.90 -8.44 0.76
N ILE A 31 -6.52 -8.79 -0.34
CA ILE A 31 -7.98 -9.02 -0.45
C ILE A 31 -8.23 -10.36 -1.14
N GLU A 32 -9.28 -11.06 -0.74
CA GLU A 32 -9.78 -12.20 -1.50
C GLU A 32 -10.37 -11.73 -2.84
N LYS A 33 -10.02 -12.39 -3.94
CA LYS A 33 -10.40 -11.97 -5.30
C LYS A 33 -11.91 -11.79 -5.46
N ASN A 34 -12.71 -12.76 -5.04
CA ASN A 34 -14.16 -12.70 -5.20
C ASN A 34 -14.75 -11.49 -4.45
N TYR A 35 -14.27 -11.23 -3.22
CA TYR A 35 -14.69 -10.07 -2.47
C TYR A 35 -14.29 -8.76 -3.15
N ALA A 36 -13.07 -8.71 -3.74
CA ALA A 36 -12.58 -7.52 -4.44
C ALA A 36 -13.40 -7.18 -5.69
N GLU A 37 -13.82 -8.21 -6.45
CA GLU A 37 -14.53 -8.04 -7.72
C GLU A 37 -16.05 -7.85 -7.55
N GLU A 38 -16.66 -8.43 -6.53
CA GLU A 38 -18.12 -8.42 -6.34
C GLU A 38 -18.56 -7.38 -5.32
N GLU A 39 -18.20 -7.55 -4.04
CA GLU A 39 -18.72 -6.74 -2.93
C GLU A 39 -18.00 -5.39 -2.78
N LEU A 40 -16.67 -5.38 -2.84
CA LEU A 40 -15.84 -4.22 -2.52
C LEU A 40 -16.13 -3.04 -3.46
N VAL A 41 -16.23 -3.30 -4.76
CA VAL A 41 -16.51 -2.28 -5.77
C VAL A 41 -17.86 -1.63 -5.51
N GLU A 42 -18.88 -2.45 -5.23
CA GLU A 42 -20.22 -1.94 -4.95
C GLU A 42 -20.27 -1.06 -3.68
N ILE A 43 -19.60 -1.50 -2.61
CA ILE A 43 -19.55 -0.78 -1.33
C ILE A 43 -18.88 0.58 -1.51
N VAL A 44 -17.72 0.62 -2.18
CA VAL A 44 -16.97 1.87 -2.39
C VAL A 44 -17.68 2.80 -3.38
N ASN A 45 -18.31 2.25 -4.42
CA ASN A 45 -19.09 3.05 -5.35
C ASN A 45 -20.33 3.70 -4.68
N LYS A 46 -21.01 2.99 -3.79
CA LYS A 46 -22.09 3.56 -2.96
C LYS A 46 -21.59 4.75 -2.13
N PHE A 47 -20.42 4.63 -1.53
CA PHE A 47 -19.79 5.73 -0.79
C PHE A 47 -19.48 6.93 -1.71
N LYS A 48 -18.86 6.69 -2.89
CA LYS A 48 -18.54 7.75 -3.85
C LYS A 48 -19.81 8.48 -4.32
N ILE A 49 -20.85 7.74 -4.67
CA ILE A 49 -22.15 8.31 -5.10
C ILE A 49 -22.77 9.13 -3.95
N LYS A 50 -22.78 8.60 -2.72
CA LYS A 50 -23.29 9.30 -1.53
C LYS A 50 -22.59 10.64 -1.29
N MET A 51 -21.26 10.69 -1.47
CA MET A 51 -20.48 11.87 -1.14
C MET A 51 -20.36 12.87 -2.31
N PHE A 52 -20.24 12.37 -3.54
CA PHE A 52 -19.89 13.17 -4.71
C PHE A 52 -20.89 13.08 -5.86
N GLY A 53 -21.92 12.26 -5.77
CA GLY A 53 -22.95 12.09 -6.78
C GLY A 53 -22.57 11.19 -7.97
N ASN A 54 -21.35 10.65 -8.00
CA ASN A 54 -20.90 9.72 -9.05
C ASN A 54 -19.88 8.71 -8.51
N SER A 55 -19.65 7.62 -9.25
CA SER A 55 -18.68 6.57 -8.93
C SER A 55 -17.33 6.75 -9.63
N GLU A 56 -17.23 7.68 -10.57
CA GLU A 56 -16.04 7.86 -11.42
C GLU A 56 -14.90 8.57 -10.69
N ILE A 57 -15.19 9.27 -9.59
CA ILE A 57 -14.15 9.91 -8.79
C ILE A 57 -13.16 8.89 -8.26
N ILE A 58 -11.87 9.18 -8.38
CA ILE A 58 -10.79 8.31 -7.91
C ILE A 58 -10.34 8.80 -6.54
N LEU A 59 -10.51 7.98 -5.51
CA LEU A 59 -10.05 8.31 -4.16
C LEU A 59 -8.52 8.28 -4.15
N HIS A 60 -7.91 9.46 -4.19
CA HIS A 60 -6.46 9.63 -4.25
C HIS A 60 -6.02 10.63 -3.18
N THR A 61 -5.13 10.21 -2.29
CA THR A 61 -4.70 10.97 -1.11
C THR A 61 -4.20 12.37 -1.45
N ALA A 62 -3.43 12.52 -2.54
CA ALA A 62 -2.90 13.82 -2.96
C ALA A 62 -4.01 14.75 -3.46
N ASP A 63 -5.03 14.25 -4.13
CA ASP A 63 -6.16 15.04 -4.63
C ASP A 63 -7.11 15.42 -3.50
N ILE A 64 -7.38 14.50 -2.58
CA ILE A 64 -8.15 14.73 -1.36
C ILE A 64 -7.48 15.83 -0.50
N SER A 65 -6.16 15.72 -0.28
CA SER A 65 -5.43 16.66 0.57
C SER A 65 -5.28 18.06 -0.02
N ARG A 66 -5.31 18.17 -1.36
CA ARG A 66 -5.18 19.42 -2.11
C ARG A 66 -6.53 19.98 -2.58
N ASN A 67 -7.64 19.33 -2.24
CA ASN A 67 -9.00 19.71 -2.63
C ASN A 67 -9.15 19.94 -4.14
N ARG A 68 -8.73 18.99 -4.98
CA ARG A 68 -8.76 19.08 -6.44
C ARG A 68 -9.29 17.81 -7.09
N ASN A 69 -9.53 17.82 -8.39
CA ASN A 69 -9.98 16.67 -9.18
C ASN A 69 -11.26 16.01 -8.62
N GLY A 70 -12.27 16.84 -8.32
CA GLY A 70 -13.56 16.42 -7.78
C GLY A 70 -13.66 16.51 -6.25
N PHE A 71 -12.58 16.92 -5.56
CA PHE A 71 -12.55 17.09 -4.11
C PHE A 71 -12.60 18.56 -3.66
N GLU A 72 -12.93 19.52 -4.53
CA GLU A 72 -12.95 20.96 -4.26
C GLU A 72 -13.90 21.29 -3.09
N ARG A 73 -14.98 20.55 -2.95
CA ARG A 73 -15.95 20.73 -1.88
C ARG A 73 -15.38 20.43 -0.47
N LEU A 74 -14.22 19.75 -0.37
CA LEU A 74 -13.54 19.54 0.90
C LEU A 74 -12.95 20.83 1.50
N ILE A 75 -12.95 21.95 0.79
CA ILE A 75 -12.65 23.28 1.32
C ILE A 75 -13.66 23.64 2.41
N GLU A 76 -14.93 23.25 2.25
CA GLU A 76 -15.97 23.46 3.26
C GLU A 76 -15.72 22.56 4.47
N LYS A 77 -15.51 23.17 5.64
CA LYS A 77 -15.15 22.45 6.87
C LYS A 77 -16.17 21.37 7.24
N SER A 78 -17.45 21.68 7.19
CA SER A 78 -18.54 20.74 7.53
C SER A 78 -18.57 19.53 6.61
N PHE A 79 -18.41 19.76 5.29
CA PHE A 79 -18.36 18.67 4.32
C PHE A 79 -17.10 17.81 4.49
N ARG A 80 -15.96 18.44 4.75
CA ARG A 80 -14.68 17.75 5.00
C ARG A 80 -14.75 16.85 6.25
N GLU A 81 -15.31 17.35 7.34
CA GLU A 81 -15.48 16.55 8.57
C GLU A 81 -16.40 15.35 8.32
N LYS A 82 -17.52 15.57 7.64
CA LYS A 82 -18.43 14.49 7.23
C LYS A 82 -17.72 13.47 6.32
N PHE A 83 -16.97 13.93 5.33
CA PHE A 83 -16.24 13.05 4.40
C PHE A 83 -15.27 12.13 5.15
N TYR A 84 -14.41 12.66 6.03
CA TYR A 84 -13.46 11.83 6.77
C TYR A 84 -14.15 10.89 7.77
N LEU A 85 -15.24 11.31 8.39
CA LEU A 85 -16.04 10.44 9.24
C LEU A 85 -16.58 9.23 8.45
N GLU A 86 -17.20 9.50 7.31
CA GLU A 86 -17.79 8.46 6.45
C GLU A 86 -16.72 7.57 5.81
N LEU A 87 -15.59 8.15 5.37
CA LEU A 87 -14.45 7.39 4.82
C LEU A 87 -13.86 6.44 5.87
N ASN A 88 -13.65 6.93 7.10
CA ASN A 88 -13.15 6.11 8.19
C ASN A 88 -14.13 4.98 8.55
N ALA A 89 -15.43 5.29 8.61
CA ALA A 89 -16.47 4.28 8.83
C ALA A 89 -16.46 3.22 7.73
N LEU A 90 -16.35 3.64 6.48
CA LEU A 90 -16.21 2.74 5.33
C LEU A 90 -15.01 1.80 5.50
N ILE A 91 -13.79 2.35 5.61
CA ILE A 91 -12.55 1.56 5.68
C ILE A 91 -12.59 0.57 6.86
N LYS A 92 -13.19 0.96 7.97
CA LYS A 92 -13.36 0.09 9.14
C LYS A 92 -14.16 -1.18 8.83
N THR A 93 -15.16 -1.10 7.96
CA THR A 93 -16.03 -2.24 7.60
C THR A 93 -15.43 -3.16 6.54
N LEU A 94 -14.48 -2.67 5.72
CA LEU A 94 -13.92 -3.43 4.62
C LEU A 94 -13.09 -4.63 5.11
N LYS A 95 -13.14 -5.73 4.36
CA LYS A 95 -12.43 -6.98 4.64
C LYS A 95 -11.10 -7.01 3.88
N PHE A 96 -10.02 -6.61 4.51
CA PHE A 96 -8.66 -6.73 3.96
C PHE A 96 -7.61 -6.89 5.05
N THR A 97 -6.44 -7.39 4.68
CA THR A 97 -5.25 -7.42 5.52
C THR A 97 -4.25 -6.39 5.01
N ALA A 98 -3.74 -5.51 5.87
CA ALA A 98 -2.75 -4.50 5.52
C ALA A 98 -1.33 -5.02 5.73
N VAL A 99 -0.42 -4.69 4.81
CA VAL A 99 1.02 -4.92 4.93
C VAL A 99 1.76 -3.66 4.46
N ALA A 100 2.86 -3.31 5.14
CA ALA A 100 3.69 -2.18 4.74
C ALA A 100 5.15 -2.34 5.17
N CYS A 101 6.05 -1.77 4.37
CA CYS A 101 7.44 -1.55 4.72
C CYS A 101 7.73 -0.05 4.69
N VAL A 102 8.42 0.45 5.70
CA VAL A 102 8.84 1.84 5.79
C VAL A 102 10.36 1.89 5.91
N ILE A 103 11.00 2.58 4.99
CA ILE A 103 12.43 2.85 5.03
C ILE A 103 12.66 4.27 5.54
N LYS A 104 13.39 4.40 6.66
CA LYS A 104 13.92 5.68 7.14
C LYS A 104 15.19 6.00 6.36
N LYS A 105 15.06 6.78 5.28
CA LYS A 105 16.12 6.99 4.27
C LYS A 105 17.43 7.50 4.86
N ASP A 106 17.38 8.52 5.73
CA ASP A 106 18.58 9.06 6.39
C ASP A 106 19.31 8.01 7.21
N THR A 107 18.57 7.27 8.04
CA THR A 107 19.12 6.22 8.88
C THR A 107 19.64 5.05 8.04
N HIS A 108 18.93 4.72 6.95
CA HIS A 108 19.31 3.66 6.01
C HIS A 108 20.64 4.01 5.33
N LEU A 109 20.74 5.22 4.77
CA LEU A 109 21.96 5.69 4.14
C LEU A 109 23.12 5.82 5.13
N SER A 110 22.88 6.37 6.32
CA SER A 110 23.92 6.48 7.36
C SER A 110 24.44 5.13 7.84
N ARG A 111 23.58 4.11 7.88
CA ARG A 111 23.95 2.77 8.36
C ARG A 111 24.70 1.95 7.32
N TYR A 112 24.31 2.04 6.06
CA TYR A 112 24.79 1.16 5.00
C TYR A 112 25.69 1.85 3.97
N GLY A 113 25.72 3.17 3.94
CA GLY A 113 26.55 3.95 3.01
C GLY A 113 26.31 3.54 1.54
N LEU A 114 27.41 3.26 0.82
CA LEU A 114 27.35 2.81 -0.58
C LEU A 114 26.72 1.41 -0.76
N ALA A 115 26.60 0.63 0.31
CA ALA A 115 25.93 -0.67 0.27
C ALA A 115 24.41 -0.59 0.58
N ALA A 116 23.88 0.62 0.75
CA ALA A 116 22.47 0.83 0.97
C ALA A 116 21.66 0.33 -0.25
N LEU A 117 20.80 -0.66 -0.02
CA LEU A 117 19.90 -1.15 -1.06
C LEU A 117 18.85 -0.09 -1.40
N ASP A 118 18.40 -0.10 -2.64
CA ASP A 118 17.30 0.76 -3.07
C ASP A 118 16.06 0.51 -2.21
N PRO A 119 15.44 1.56 -1.64
CA PRO A 119 14.30 1.44 -0.75
C PRO A 119 13.09 0.74 -1.38
N TYR A 120 12.87 0.93 -2.69
CA TYR A 120 11.76 0.30 -3.39
C TYR A 120 11.94 -1.21 -3.46
N PHE A 121 13.10 -1.68 -3.91
CA PHE A 121 13.41 -3.11 -4.03
C PHE A 121 13.37 -3.80 -2.67
N LEU A 122 14.00 -3.21 -1.65
CA LEU A 122 14.00 -3.75 -0.29
C LEU A 122 12.57 -3.84 0.28
N SER A 123 11.75 -2.83 0.03
CA SER A 123 10.36 -2.83 0.49
C SER A 123 9.50 -3.85 -0.27
N LEU A 124 9.71 -4.00 -1.58
CA LEU A 124 9.02 -5.00 -2.39
C LEU A 124 9.32 -6.43 -1.91
N ASP A 125 10.59 -6.73 -1.61
CA ASP A 125 10.99 -8.03 -1.04
C ASP A 125 10.19 -8.35 0.21
N ILE A 126 10.08 -7.40 1.13
CA ILE A 126 9.31 -7.54 2.38
C ILE A 126 7.82 -7.78 2.09
N LEU A 127 7.22 -7.01 1.19
CA LEU A 127 5.80 -7.17 0.86
C LEU A 127 5.52 -8.53 0.20
N VAL A 128 6.39 -8.97 -0.71
CA VAL A 128 6.30 -10.28 -1.36
C VAL A 128 6.39 -11.42 -0.33
N GLU A 129 7.31 -11.34 0.63
CA GLU A 129 7.40 -12.31 1.73
C GLU A 129 6.10 -12.36 2.54
N ARG A 130 5.57 -11.20 2.96
CA ARG A 130 4.34 -11.11 3.74
C ARG A 130 3.13 -11.61 2.96
N PHE A 131 3.07 -11.32 1.67
CA PHE A 131 2.02 -11.83 0.79
C PHE A 131 2.10 -13.34 0.62
N CYS A 132 3.29 -13.88 0.38
CA CYS A 132 3.51 -15.33 0.36
C CYS A 132 3.07 -16.02 1.66
N MET A 133 3.36 -15.41 2.82
CA MET A 133 2.93 -15.93 4.12
C MET A 133 1.41 -15.89 4.28
N GLU A 134 0.77 -14.83 3.77
CA GLU A 134 -0.69 -14.65 3.83
C GLU A 134 -1.44 -15.60 2.88
N ILE A 135 -0.86 -15.93 1.72
CA ILE A 135 -1.38 -16.98 0.82
C ILE A 135 -1.26 -18.35 1.48
N GLY A 136 -0.17 -18.58 2.22
CA GLY A 136 0.07 -19.86 2.90
C GLY A 136 0.28 -21.02 1.90
N ASN A 137 -0.39 -22.15 2.17
CA ASN A 137 -0.30 -23.36 1.35
C ASN A 137 -1.53 -23.55 0.45
N THR A 138 -2.31 -22.49 0.20
CA THR A 138 -3.49 -22.58 -0.69
C THR A 138 -3.04 -22.83 -2.13
N THR A 139 -3.82 -23.60 -2.88
CA THR A 139 -3.54 -23.92 -4.30
C THR A 139 -3.93 -22.79 -5.25
N SER A 140 -4.74 -21.84 -4.79
CA SER A 140 -5.28 -20.76 -5.63
C SER A 140 -4.33 -19.59 -5.89
N GLY A 141 -3.19 -19.55 -5.16
CA GLY A 141 -2.16 -18.53 -5.35
C GLY A 141 -2.62 -17.10 -5.12
N GLY A 142 -1.81 -16.14 -5.57
CA GLY A 142 -2.11 -14.72 -5.52
C GLY A 142 -1.50 -13.94 -6.69
N VAL A 143 -1.95 -12.70 -6.87
CA VAL A 143 -1.42 -11.77 -7.86
C VAL A 143 -1.13 -10.43 -7.18
N ILE A 144 -0.06 -9.76 -7.60
CA ILE A 144 0.27 -8.39 -7.18
C ILE A 144 -0.24 -7.43 -8.23
N VAL A 145 -0.87 -6.35 -7.80
CA VAL A 145 -1.37 -5.27 -8.68
C VAL A 145 -0.79 -3.96 -8.18
N ALA A 146 -0.10 -3.24 -9.07
CA ALA A 146 0.46 -1.91 -8.79
C ALA A 146 -0.08 -0.89 -9.82
N GLU A 147 -0.12 0.39 -9.44
CA GLU A 147 -0.45 1.45 -10.38
C GLU A 147 0.72 1.67 -11.35
N ARG A 148 0.41 1.81 -12.63
CA ARG A 148 1.38 2.19 -13.66
C ARG A 148 1.86 3.62 -13.43
N ARG A 149 3.16 3.82 -13.53
CA ARG A 149 3.83 5.10 -13.35
C ARG A 149 4.42 5.60 -14.68
N ASP A 150 5.59 6.20 -14.64
CA ASP A 150 6.36 6.47 -15.86
C ASP A 150 7.09 5.19 -16.33
N PRO A 151 7.48 5.12 -17.63
CA PRO A 151 8.10 3.91 -18.20
C PRO A 151 9.38 3.46 -17.48
N THR A 152 10.15 4.38 -16.90
CA THR A 152 11.39 4.03 -16.19
C THR A 152 11.07 3.30 -14.88
N LEU A 153 10.17 3.85 -14.08
CA LEU A 153 9.74 3.24 -12.81
C LEU A 153 8.99 1.93 -13.03
N ASP A 154 8.18 1.82 -14.09
CA ASP A 154 7.53 0.57 -14.47
C ASP A 154 8.56 -0.51 -14.82
N HIS A 155 9.58 -0.14 -15.59
CA HIS A 155 10.66 -1.07 -15.95
C HIS A 155 11.50 -1.49 -14.72
N GLU A 156 11.79 -0.58 -13.81
CA GLU A 156 12.48 -0.90 -12.54
C GLU A 156 11.69 -1.90 -11.71
N LEU A 157 10.36 -1.74 -11.63
CA LEU A 157 9.49 -2.69 -10.94
C LEU A 157 9.47 -4.06 -11.61
N ASP A 158 9.41 -4.10 -12.95
CA ASP A 158 9.47 -5.36 -13.70
C ASP A 158 10.81 -6.09 -13.48
N LEU A 159 11.94 -5.36 -13.45
CA LEU A 159 13.26 -5.92 -13.14
C LEU A 159 13.34 -6.43 -11.70
N ALA A 160 12.80 -5.68 -10.72
CA ALA A 160 12.73 -6.11 -9.33
C ALA A 160 11.93 -7.41 -9.20
N TRP A 161 10.77 -7.47 -9.85
CA TRP A 161 9.94 -8.67 -9.88
C TRP A 161 10.65 -9.86 -10.53
N LEU A 162 11.35 -9.64 -11.64
CA LEU A 162 12.14 -10.69 -12.30
C LEU A 162 13.25 -11.22 -11.38
N ASN A 163 13.97 -10.34 -10.69
CA ASN A 163 14.99 -10.73 -9.71
C ASN A 163 14.41 -11.59 -8.60
N LEU A 164 13.24 -11.22 -8.05
CA LEU A 164 12.53 -12.03 -7.05
C LEU A 164 12.17 -13.43 -7.55
N LYS A 165 11.78 -13.55 -8.80
CA LYS A 165 11.47 -14.85 -9.43
C LYS A 165 12.72 -15.71 -9.65
N ILE A 166 13.89 -15.11 -9.83
CA ILE A 166 15.15 -15.84 -10.08
C ILE A 166 15.89 -16.15 -8.78
N GLN A 167 16.01 -15.18 -7.88
CA GLN A 167 16.85 -15.27 -6.68
C GLN A 167 16.03 -15.54 -5.41
N GLY A 168 14.76 -15.16 -5.39
CA GLY A 168 13.97 -15.10 -4.16
C GLY A 168 14.31 -13.88 -3.32
N THR A 169 13.92 -13.93 -2.04
CA THR A 169 14.31 -12.97 -1.01
C THR A 169 15.24 -13.63 0.01
N HIS A 170 15.68 -12.85 1.01
CA HIS A 170 16.49 -13.40 2.11
C HIS A 170 15.77 -14.53 2.87
N HIS A 171 14.45 -14.49 2.98
CA HIS A 171 13.66 -15.46 3.76
C HIS A 171 12.74 -16.36 2.91
N MET A 172 12.66 -16.15 1.61
CA MET A 172 11.76 -16.87 0.73
C MET A 172 12.45 -17.27 -0.56
N SER A 173 12.56 -18.58 -0.83
CA SER A 173 13.16 -19.05 -2.08
C SER A 173 12.30 -18.70 -3.31
N ALA A 174 12.96 -18.48 -4.45
CA ALA A 174 12.32 -18.23 -5.74
C ALA A 174 11.20 -19.25 -6.05
N LYS A 175 11.47 -20.54 -5.85
CA LYS A 175 10.50 -21.62 -6.04
C LYS A 175 9.24 -21.46 -5.19
N LYS A 176 9.35 -20.96 -3.95
CA LYS A 176 8.19 -20.69 -3.10
C LYS A 176 7.40 -19.47 -3.57
N ILE A 177 8.09 -18.42 -4.04
CA ILE A 177 7.45 -17.22 -4.62
C ILE A 177 6.68 -17.62 -5.87
N GLU A 178 7.32 -18.31 -6.82
CA GLU A 178 6.70 -18.77 -8.06
C GLU A 178 5.46 -19.65 -7.84
N LYS A 179 5.54 -20.55 -6.85
CA LYS A 179 4.39 -21.40 -6.47
C LYS A 179 3.20 -20.62 -5.93
N ARG A 180 3.45 -19.48 -5.26
CA ARG A 180 2.41 -18.73 -4.53
C ARG A 180 1.92 -17.50 -5.28
N ILE A 181 2.79 -16.82 -6.02
CA ILE A 181 2.45 -15.57 -6.72
C ILE A 181 2.52 -15.81 -8.21
N ILE A 182 1.36 -15.73 -8.86
CA ILE A 182 1.17 -15.98 -10.29
C ILE A 182 1.87 -14.89 -11.11
N GLY A 183 1.80 -13.62 -10.67
CA GLY A 183 2.42 -12.53 -11.38
C GLY A 183 2.25 -11.18 -10.69
N LEU A 184 2.88 -10.16 -11.29
CA LEU A 184 2.72 -8.76 -10.98
C LEU A 184 2.11 -8.08 -12.21
N ASN A 185 1.05 -7.31 -12.02
CA ASN A 185 0.31 -6.61 -13.07
C ASN A 185 0.32 -5.11 -12.83
N LEU A 186 0.76 -4.35 -13.82
CA LEU A 186 0.67 -2.90 -13.84
C LEU A 186 -0.66 -2.45 -14.45
N ARG A 187 -1.40 -1.60 -13.74
CA ARG A 187 -2.73 -1.15 -14.13
C ARG A 187 -2.79 0.37 -14.21
N SER A 188 -3.48 0.88 -15.21
CA SER A 188 -3.63 2.33 -15.38
C SER A 188 -4.52 2.92 -14.28
N LYS A 189 -4.19 4.14 -13.82
CA LYS A 189 -5.05 4.92 -12.91
C LYS A 189 -6.46 5.12 -13.46
N SER A 190 -6.59 5.26 -14.78
CA SER A 190 -7.88 5.41 -15.47
C SER A 190 -8.81 4.20 -15.34
N GLU A 191 -8.30 3.03 -14.94
CA GLU A 191 -9.13 1.85 -14.68
C GLU A 191 -9.92 1.96 -13.37
N ASN A 192 -9.67 2.99 -12.56
CA ASN A 192 -10.42 3.32 -11.35
C ASN A 192 -10.51 2.14 -10.35
N LEU A 193 -9.44 1.32 -10.25
CA LEU A 193 -9.44 0.12 -9.43
C LEU A 193 -9.52 0.46 -7.95
N VAL A 194 -10.59 0.02 -7.31
CA VAL A 194 -10.86 0.30 -5.89
C VAL A 194 -9.73 -0.20 -4.97
N GLY A 195 -9.14 -1.35 -5.28
CA GLY A 195 -8.03 -1.89 -4.49
C GLY A 195 -6.80 -0.97 -4.46
N LEU A 196 -6.44 -0.36 -5.59
CA LEU A 196 -5.33 0.61 -5.67
C LEU A 196 -5.65 1.89 -4.90
N GLN A 197 -6.89 2.40 -4.98
CA GLN A 197 -7.32 3.56 -4.20
C GLN A 197 -7.23 3.33 -2.69
N LEU A 198 -7.59 2.13 -2.23
CA LEU A 198 -7.47 1.78 -0.81
C LEU A 198 -6.00 1.63 -0.38
N ALA A 199 -5.12 1.13 -1.25
CA ALA A 199 -3.69 1.06 -0.99
C ALA A 199 -3.09 2.46 -0.84
N ASP A 200 -3.42 3.40 -1.75
CA ASP A 200 -3.02 4.83 -1.67
C ASP A 200 -3.48 5.49 -0.35
N LEU A 201 -4.75 5.29 0.01
CA LEU A 201 -5.31 5.86 1.24
C LEU A 201 -4.62 5.34 2.52
N MET A 202 -3.96 4.20 2.46
CA MET A 202 -3.29 3.56 3.61
C MET A 202 -1.87 4.08 3.83
N VAL A 203 -1.08 4.32 2.78
CA VAL A 203 0.37 4.57 2.91
C VAL A 203 0.69 5.90 3.59
N SER A 204 -0.07 6.94 3.33
CA SER A 204 0.14 8.27 3.93
C SER A 204 -0.08 8.30 5.47
N PRO A 205 -1.15 7.72 6.05
CA PRO A 205 -1.29 7.56 7.50
C PRO A 205 -0.15 6.79 8.16
N ILE A 206 0.37 5.75 7.49
CA ILE A 206 1.52 4.96 7.97
C ILE A 206 2.77 5.84 8.04
N GLY A 207 3.06 6.60 6.98
CA GLY A 207 4.20 7.52 6.97
C GLY A 207 4.11 8.57 8.09
N ARG A 208 2.94 9.17 8.30
CA ARG A 208 2.72 10.12 9.42
C ARG A 208 2.98 9.49 10.79
N PHE A 209 2.54 8.25 10.99
CA PHE A 209 2.80 7.52 12.24
C PHE A 209 4.29 7.32 12.47
N VAL A 210 5.05 6.88 11.46
CA VAL A 210 6.50 6.62 11.59
C VAL A 210 7.29 7.92 11.78
N LEU A 211 6.81 9.05 11.26
CA LEU A 211 7.36 10.38 11.52
C LEU A 211 7.07 10.91 12.94
N GLY A 212 6.36 10.14 13.78
CA GLY A 212 6.01 10.59 15.14
C GLY A 212 4.93 11.67 15.16
N LYS A 213 4.22 11.91 14.06
CA LYS A 213 3.10 12.87 14.04
C LYS A 213 1.90 12.29 14.81
N SER A 214 1.00 13.17 15.25
CA SER A 214 -0.19 12.75 16.01
C SER A 214 -0.98 11.65 15.32
N VAL A 215 -1.27 10.58 16.06
CA VAL A 215 -2.04 9.43 15.57
C VAL A 215 -3.50 9.84 15.40
N LYS A 216 -3.99 9.79 14.16
CA LYS A 216 -5.39 10.07 13.83
C LYS A 216 -6.19 8.77 13.72
N GLU A 217 -7.51 8.91 13.59
CA GLU A 217 -8.42 7.76 13.50
C GLU A 217 -8.12 6.86 12.28
N ASP A 218 -7.72 7.45 11.15
CA ASP A 218 -7.32 6.73 9.95
C ASP A 218 -6.21 5.70 10.22
N PHE A 219 -5.15 6.09 10.94
CA PHE A 219 -4.08 5.14 11.30
C PHE A 219 -4.55 4.06 12.28
N LYS A 220 -5.41 4.40 13.25
CA LYS A 220 -5.94 3.39 14.20
C LYS A 220 -6.74 2.31 13.47
N ILE A 221 -7.53 2.70 12.47
CA ILE A 221 -8.28 1.77 11.63
C ILE A 221 -7.31 0.89 10.85
N ILE A 222 -6.30 1.47 10.18
CA ILE A 222 -5.28 0.72 9.44
C ILE A 222 -4.51 -0.21 10.36
N GLN A 223 -4.15 0.26 11.57
CA GLN A 223 -3.47 -0.56 12.58
C GLN A 223 -4.26 -1.84 12.92
N SER A 224 -5.58 -1.75 13.01
CA SER A 224 -6.45 -2.91 13.27
C SER A 224 -6.53 -3.89 12.10
N LYS A 225 -6.08 -3.50 10.91
CA LYS A 225 -6.06 -4.30 9.69
C LYS A 225 -4.69 -4.90 9.38
N PHE A 226 -3.63 -4.50 10.08
CA PHE A 226 -2.32 -5.07 9.82
C PHE A 226 -2.32 -6.58 10.04
N ARG A 227 -1.57 -7.25 9.16
CA ARG A 227 -1.21 -8.65 9.36
C ARG A 227 -0.51 -8.80 10.72
N CYS A 228 -0.94 -9.80 11.49
CA CYS A 228 -0.36 -10.09 12.80
C CYS A 228 0.25 -11.50 12.83
N ASN A 229 1.09 -11.76 13.84
CA ASN A 229 1.47 -13.11 14.24
C ASN A 229 0.34 -13.76 15.05
N LYS A 230 0.60 -14.94 15.58
CA LYS A 230 -0.38 -15.69 16.38
C LYS A 230 -0.71 -15.01 17.73
N GLU A 231 0.20 -14.19 18.23
CA GLU A 231 0.10 -13.43 19.47
C GLU A 231 -0.60 -12.05 19.26
N GLY A 232 -0.99 -11.73 18.02
CA GLY A 232 -1.64 -10.44 17.68
C GLY A 232 -0.67 -9.27 17.45
N GLU A 233 0.63 -9.55 17.38
CA GLU A 233 1.63 -8.51 17.10
C GLU A 233 1.66 -8.17 15.60
N TRP A 234 1.48 -6.90 15.29
CA TRP A 234 1.53 -6.38 13.92
C TRP A 234 2.90 -5.80 13.54
N ARG A 235 3.70 -5.34 14.53
CA ARG A 235 5.03 -4.80 14.27
C ARG A 235 5.98 -5.92 13.85
N GLY A 236 6.65 -5.73 12.71
CA GLY A 236 7.50 -6.74 12.06
C GLY A 236 6.73 -7.78 11.23
N TYR A 237 5.40 -7.86 11.38
CA TYR A 237 4.55 -8.81 10.65
C TYR A 237 3.65 -8.13 9.60
N GLY A 238 2.92 -7.09 9.97
CA GLY A 238 2.13 -6.26 9.06
C GLY A 238 2.84 -4.97 8.70
N LEU A 239 3.47 -4.31 9.69
CA LEU A 239 4.30 -3.13 9.46
C LEU A 239 5.76 -3.44 9.80
N VAL A 240 6.64 -3.33 8.81
CA VAL A 240 8.09 -3.43 8.95
C VAL A 240 8.69 -2.04 8.82
N ILE A 241 9.53 -1.63 9.78
CA ILE A 241 10.24 -0.34 9.74
C ILE A 241 11.73 -0.63 9.70
N LEU A 242 12.43 -0.09 8.72
CA LEU A 242 13.87 -0.29 8.51
C LEU A 242 14.61 1.06 8.45
N PRO A 243 15.91 1.05 8.85
CA PRO A 243 16.55 -0.03 9.62
C PRO A 243 16.00 -0.11 11.04
N LYS A 244 16.14 -1.29 11.64
CA LYS A 244 15.76 -1.53 13.05
C LYS A 244 16.71 -0.83 14.01
#